data_2f30e77716cfb4e24c78faed115b86d4
#
_entry.id   2f30e77716cfb4e24c78faed115b86d4
#
_cell.length_a   1.000
_cell.length_b   1.000
_cell.length_c   1.000
_cell.angle_alpha   90.00
_cell.angle_beta   90.00
_cell.angle_gamma   90.00
#
_symmetry.space_group_name_H-M   'P 1'
#
loop_
_entity.id
_entity.type
_entity.pdbx_description
1 polymer ?
#
loop_
_entity_poly.entity_id
_entity_poly.type
_entity_poly.pdbx_seq_one_letter_code
_entity_poly.pdbx_strand_id
1 'polypeptide(L)'
;MSYEAVLFDLDNTLYPYAPCNEAGKRAALDALRERGYELDRAAFDDLYATGRRETKRETGGTAASHSRHVYFKRGLSRHAGEPDPAGALAAGDAYWNGYLAEMSLCDGVEAVLDALDAAGTDVAVVTNLTTRVQLRKLVRLGIDDRIDLLVTSEEVGREKPSALPFTSALAELDRRPSEALAVGDNVETDVAGANAVGLDSALFVADGDAPADAELSERQRPDHRLDAFADLTEVAA
;
A
#
# COMPACT_ATOMS: atom_id res chain seq x y z
N MET A 1 17.97 -0.90 -21.03
CA MET A 1 18.79 -0.07 -20.09
C MET A 1 18.61 -0.71 -18.73
N SER A 2 19.68 -0.97 -18.01
CA SER A 2 19.58 -1.55 -16.67
C SER A 2 19.29 -0.40 -15.68
N TYR A 3 18.29 -0.56 -14.84
CA TYR A 3 18.00 0.38 -13.76
C TYR A 3 18.93 0.13 -12.57
N GLU A 4 19.32 1.21 -11.91
CA GLU A 4 20.17 1.15 -10.70
C GLU A 4 19.34 1.08 -9.42
N ALA A 5 18.04 1.42 -9.50
CA ALA A 5 17.09 1.28 -8.40
C ALA A 5 15.70 0.88 -8.90
N VAL A 6 14.96 0.12 -8.07
CA VAL A 6 13.55 -0.18 -8.27
C VAL A 6 12.75 0.27 -7.04
N LEU A 7 11.74 1.12 -7.27
CA LEU A 7 10.87 1.67 -6.25
C LEU A 7 9.51 0.97 -6.31
N PHE A 8 9.23 0.10 -5.37
CA PHE A 8 7.98 -0.67 -5.30
C PHE A 8 6.91 0.05 -4.48
N ASP A 9 5.67 0.05 -4.98
CA ASP A 9 4.53 0.09 -4.08
C ASP A 9 4.42 -1.22 -3.29
N LEU A 10 3.67 -1.23 -2.19
CA LEU A 10 3.57 -2.40 -1.34
C LEU A 10 2.21 -3.11 -1.47
N ASP A 11 1.10 -2.37 -1.26
CA ASP A 11 -0.25 -2.90 -1.19
C ASP A 11 -0.80 -3.25 -2.59
N ASN A 12 -1.19 -4.47 -2.89
CA ASN A 12 -1.55 -5.03 -4.21
C ASN A 12 -0.38 -5.18 -5.20
N THR A 13 0.82 -4.76 -4.83
CA THR A 13 2.01 -4.91 -5.68
C THR A 13 2.84 -6.10 -5.21
N LEU A 14 3.31 -6.09 -3.96
CA LEU A 14 4.12 -7.19 -3.41
C LEU A 14 3.27 -8.28 -2.74
N TYR A 15 2.04 -7.98 -2.36
CA TYR A 15 1.09 -8.92 -1.76
C TYR A 15 -0.37 -8.52 -2.06
N PRO A 16 -1.33 -9.46 -2.07
CA PRO A 16 -2.73 -9.16 -2.35
C PRO A 16 -3.41 -8.47 -1.14
N TYR A 17 -3.94 -7.26 -1.35
CA TYR A 17 -4.61 -6.47 -0.31
C TYR A 17 -5.98 -7.03 0.11
N ALA A 18 -6.78 -7.51 -0.85
CA ALA A 18 -8.18 -7.81 -0.61
C ALA A 18 -8.41 -8.90 0.46
N PRO A 19 -7.74 -10.07 0.41
CA PRO A 19 -7.89 -11.11 1.44
C PRO A 19 -7.44 -10.62 2.82
N CYS A 20 -6.34 -9.88 2.88
CA CYS A 20 -5.83 -9.31 4.13
C CYS A 20 -6.82 -8.30 4.77
N ASN A 21 -7.40 -7.41 3.96
CA ASN A 21 -8.41 -6.45 4.41
C ASN A 21 -9.67 -7.15 4.93
N GLU A 22 -10.07 -8.23 4.30
CA GLU A 22 -11.24 -9.02 4.72
C GLU A 22 -10.97 -9.76 6.04
N ALA A 23 -9.79 -10.35 6.19
CA ALA A 23 -9.36 -10.97 7.46
C ALA A 23 -9.28 -9.95 8.59
N GLY A 24 -8.74 -8.75 8.32
CA GLY A 24 -8.71 -7.65 9.27
C GLY A 24 -10.11 -7.20 9.72
N LYS A 25 -11.04 -7.03 8.78
CA LYS A 25 -12.43 -6.68 9.10
C LYS A 25 -13.13 -7.75 9.95
N ARG A 26 -12.90 -9.02 9.66
CA ARG A 26 -13.44 -10.15 10.43
C ARG A 26 -12.93 -10.11 11.87
N ALA A 27 -11.62 -9.99 12.06
CA ALA A 27 -11.02 -9.89 13.39
C ALA A 27 -11.51 -8.67 14.19
N ALA A 28 -11.69 -7.52 13.54
CA ALA A 28 -12.24 -6.32 14.18
C ALA A 28 -13.71 -6.51 14.63
N LEU A 29 -14.53 -7.15 13.80
CA LEU A 29 -15.92 -7.46 14.14
C LEU A 29 -16.00 -8.38 15.36
N ASP A 30 -15.18 -9.44 15.39
CA ASP A 30 -15.14 -10.38 16.52
C ASP A 30 -14.69 -9.67 17.81
N ALA A 31 -13.67 -8.82 17.74
CA ALA A 31 -13.23 -8.02 18.90
C ALA A 31 -14.31 -7.05 19.42
N LEU A 32 -15.13 -6.47 18.54
CA LEU A 32 -16.25 -5.64 18.98
C LEU A 32 -17.36 -6.47 19.62
N ARG A 33 -17.67 -7.65 19.08
CA ARG A 33 -18.66 -8.58 19.69
C ARG A 33 -18.24 -9.05 21.09
N GLU A 34 -16.98 -9.37 21.28
CA GLU A 34 -16.42 -9.71 22.60
C GLU A 34 -16.57 -8.56 23.61
N ARG A 35 -16.67 -7.32 23.13
CA ARG A 35 -16.93 -6.12 23.96
C ARG A 35 -18.41 -5.80 24.13
N GLY A 36 -19.31 -6.68 23.65
CA GLY A 36 -20.75 -6.54 23.83
C GLY A 36 -21.47 -5.76 22.73
N TYR A 37 -20.82 -5.43 21.61
CA TYR A 37 -21.50 -4.85 20.46
C TYR A 37 -22.34 -5.92 19.73
N GLU A 38 -23.63 -5.68 19.61
CA GLU A 38 -24.56 -6.54 18.84
C GLU A 38 -24.52 -6.16 17.35
N LEU A 39 -23.41 -6.48 16.67
CA LEU A 39 -23.20 -6.20 15.26
C LEU A 39 -23.29 -7.49 14.44
N ASP A 40 -24.15 -7.51 13.43
CA ASP A 40 -24.03 -8.43 12.32
C ASP A 40 -22.99 -7.92 11.29
N ARG A 41 -22.74 -8.70 10.25
CA ARG A 41 -21.74 -8.30 9.25
C ARG A 41 -22.14 -7.03 8.49
N ALA A 42 -23.41 -6.85 8.17
CA ALA A 42 -23.88 -5.68 7.41
C ALA A 42 -23.76 -4.40 8.23
N ALA A 43 -24.17 -4.43 9.50
CA ALA A 43 -24.03 -3.31 10.41
C ALA A 43 -22.57 -2.92 10.66
N PHE A 44 -21.68 -3.91 10.76
CA PHE A 44 -20.24 -3.67 10.87
C PHE A 44 -19.67 -3.04 9.58
N ASP A 45 -20.03 -3.56 8.41
CA ASP A 45 -19.54 -3.01 7.14
C ASP A 45 -20.01 -1.56 6.93
N ASP A 46 -21.24 -1.21 7.34
CA ASP A 46 -21.72 0.18 7.29
C ASP A 46 -20.97 1.10 8.27
N LEU A 47 -20.74 0.62 9.51
CA LEU A 47 -19.92 1.32 10.51
C LEU A 47 -18.50 1.58 9.96
N TYR A 48 -17.85 0.58 9.44
CA TYR A 48 -16.50 0.68 8.87
C TYR A 48 -16.46 1.62 7.66
N ALA A 49 -17.42 1.48 6.73
CA ALA A 49 -17.52 2.32 5.54
C ALA A 49 -17.79 3.80 5.91
N THR A 50 -18.61 4.05 6.92
CA THR A 50 -18.90 5.40 7.43
C THR A 50 -17.64 6.03 8.02
N GLY A 51 -16.95 5.36 8.91
CA GLY A 51 -15.70 5.84 9.49
C GLY A 51 -14.61 6.08 8.46
N ARG A 52 -14.46 5.16 7.48
CA ARG A 52 -13.53 5.30 6.35
C ARG A 52 -13.86 6.52 5.49
N ARG A 53 -15.12 6.69 5.08
CA ARG A 53 -15.57 7.81 4.24
C ARG A 53 -15.30 9.17 4.89
N GLU A 54 -15.65 9.32 6.17
CA GLU A 54 -15.40 10.55 6.92
C GLU A 54 -13.92 10.85 7.07
N THR A 55 -13.12 9.81 7.39
CA THR A 55 -11.68 9.98 7.54
C THR A 55 -11.04 10.40 6.22
N LYS A 56 -11.32 9.71 5.12
CA LYS A 56 -10.75 10.04 3.82
C LYS A 56 -11.14 11.45 3.34
N ARG A 57 -12.36 11.88 3.61
CA ARG A 57 -12.79 13.25 3.26
C ARG A 57 -12.02 14.34 4.01
N GLU A 58 -11.66 14.10 5.27
CA GLU A 58 -11.06 15.12 6.12
C GLU A 58 -9.53 15.07 6.16
N THR A 59 -8.95 13.91 5.89
CA THR A 59 -7.49 13.70 5.96
C THR A 59 -6.89 13.22 4.65
N GLY A 60 -7.62 13.35 3.53
CA GLY A 60 -7.15 12.92 2.21
C GLY A 60 -5.78 13.53 1.85
N GLY A 61 -4.95 12.74 1.18
CA GLY A 61 -3.59 13.13 0.80
C GLY A 61 -2.55 13.00 1.92
N THR A 62 -2.93 12.43 3.07
CA THR A 62 -2.03 12.15 4.19
C THR A 62 -2.18 10.72 4.70
N ALA A 63 -1.16 10.15 5.34
CA ALA A 63 -1.18 8.81 5.91
C ALA A 63 -2.36 8.57 6.88
N ALA A 64 -2.87 9.61 7.54
CA ALA A 64 -4.02 9.54 8.43
C ALA A 64 -5.31 9.09 7.70
N SER A 65 -5.38 9.31 6.38
CA SER A 65 -6.51 8.88 5.54
C SER A 65 -6.70 7.35 5.52
N HIS A 66 -5.68 6.60 5.91
CA HIS A 66 -5.67 5.14 5.96
C HIS A 66 -5.68 4.57 7.38
N SER A 67 -5.80 5.41 8.42
CA SER A 67 -5.78 4.95 9.82
C SER A 67 -7.04 4.17 10.20
N ARG A 68 -6.90 2.86 10.41
CA ARG A 68 -8.00 1.97 10.85
C ARG A 68 -8.53 2.36 12.23
N HIS A 69 -7.66 2.80 13.12
CA HIS A 69 -8.09 3.33 14.44
C HIS A 69 -8.99 4.56 14.30
N VAL A 70 -8.69 5.45 13.35
CA VAL A 70 -9.57 6.61 13.07
C VAL A 70 -10.88 6.16 12.44
N TYR A 71 -10.88 5.16 11.54
CA TYR A 71 -12.11 4.59 10.98
C TYR A 71 -13.02 4.05 12.07
N PHE A 72 -12.49 3.20 12.96
CA PHE A 72 -13.28 2.64 14.07
C PHE A 72 -13.69 3.70 15.07
N LYS A 73 -12.81 4.64 15.43
CA LYS A 73 -13.15 5.76 16.31
C LYS A 73 -14.37 6.54 15.80
N ARG A 74 -14.42 6.85 14.51
CA ARG A 74 -15.53 7.60 13.91
C ARG A 74 -16.76 6.73 13.71
N GLY A 75 -16.57 5.53 13.15
CA GLY A 75 -17.68 4.60 12.91
C GLY A 75 -18.42 4.22 14.19
N LEU A 76 -17.71 3.89 15.26
CA LEU A 76 -18.32 3.59 16.56
C LEU A 76 -19.05 4.80 17.16
N SER A 77 -18.42 5.98 17.12
CA SER A 77 -19.07 7.20 17.61
C SER A 77 -20.38 7.53 16.85
N ARG A 78 -20.43 7.26 15.55
CA ARG A 78 -21.66 7.42 14.74
C ARG A 78 -22.69 6.35 15.05
N HIS A 79 -22.26 5.11 15.28
CA HIS A 79 -23.14 3.99 15.57
C HIS A 79 -23.77 4.09 16.97
N ALA A 80 -22.96 4.38 17.99
CA ALA A 80 -23.41 4.44 19.40
C ALA A 80 -23.94 5.83 19.82
N GLY A 81 -23.67 6.89 19.05
CA GLY A 81 -24.02 8.26 19.41
C GLY A 81 -23.06 8.91 20.42
N GLU A 82 -22.07 8.18 20.91
CA GLU A 82 -21.05 8.64 21.85
C GLU A 82 -19.68 8.05 21.55
N PRO A 83 -18.58 8.68 22.00
CA PRO A 83 -17.23 8.14 21.78
C PRO A 83 -16.99 6.84 22.58
N ASP A 84 -16.41 5.81 21.94
CA ASP A 84 -15.82 4.64 22.59
C ASP A 84 -14.33 4.47 22.20
N PRO A 85 -13.39 5.13 22.91
CA PRO A 85 -11.97 5.00 22.62
C PRO A 85 -11.43 3.58 22.82
N ALA A 86 -11.97 2.84 23.79
CA ALA A 86 -11.50 1.49 24.09
C ALA A 86 -11.95 0.49 23.02
N GLY A 87 -13.19 0.61 22.53
CA GLY A 87 -13.68 -0.17 21.39
C GLY A 87 -12.93 0.15 20.10
N ALA A 88 -12.67 1.44 19.84
CA ALA A 88 -11.91 1.87 18.66
C ALA A 88 -10.47 1.34 18.65
N LEU A 89 -9.81 1.34 19.80
CA LEU A 89 -8.46 0.77 19.97
C LEU A 89 -8.49 -0.74 19.74
N ALA A 90 -9.38 -1.46 20.42
CA ALA A 90 -9.50 -2.91 20.30
C ALA A 90 -9.79 -3.35 18.86
N ALA A 91 -10.75 -2.70 18.19
CA ALA A 91 -11.08 -3.01 16.80
C ALA A 91 -9.93 -2.68 15.83
N GLY A 92 -9.22 -1.58 16.03
CA GLY A 92 -8.07 -1.20 15.22
C GLY A 92 -6.90 -2.16 15.35
N ASP A 93 -6.58 -2.58 16.58
CA ASP A 93 -5.52 -3.55 16.88
C ASP A 93 -5.88 -4.93 16.33
N ALA A 94 -7.11 -5.39 16.55
CA ALA A 94 -7.60 -6.67 16.01
C ALA A 94 -7.59 -6.67 14.48
N TYR A 95 -8.02 -5.57 13.84
CA TYR A 95 -7.94 -5.42 12.39
C TYR A 95 -6.52 -5.66 11.88
N TRP A 96 -5.54 -4.95 12.43
CA TRP A 96 -4.16 -5.08 11.96
C TRP A 96 -3.55 -6.45 12.27
N ASN A 97 -3.92 -7.08 13.38
CA ASN A 97 -3.46 -8.43 13.69
C ASN A 97 -4.04 -9.47 12.72
N GLY A 98 -5.34 -9.42 12.44
CA GLY A 98 -5.98 -10.30 11.44
C GLY A 98 -5.47 -10.05 10.01
N TYR A 99 -5.28 -8.77 9.66
CA TYR A 99 -4.73 -8.37 8.37
C TYR A 99 -3.33 -8.96 8.14
N LEU A 100 -2.42 -8.76 9.09
CA LEU A 100 -1.04 -9.24 8.99
C LEU A 100 -0.94 -10.77 8.99
N ALA A 101 -1.82 -11.46 9.73
CA ALA A 101 -1.83 -12.91 9.78
C ALA A 101 -2.12 -13.56 8.41
N GLU A 102 -2.93 -12.89 7.58
CA GLU A 102 -3.33 -13.36 6.23
C GLU A 102 -2.29 -13.06 5.15
N MET A 103 -1.31 -12.18 5.41
CA MET A 103 -0.37 -11.72 4.38
C MET A 103 0.55 -12.83 3.88
N SER A 104 0.70 -12.89 2.56
CA SER A 104 1.70 -13.68 1.84
C SER A 104 2.15 -12.90 0.60
N LEU A 105 3.40 -13.08 0.17
CA LEU A 105 3.90 -12.47 -1.06
C LEU A 105 3.12 -12.97 -2.29
N CYS A 106 3.02 -12.12 -3.31
CA CYS A 106 2.60 -12.54 -4.65
C CYS A 106 3.62 -13.49 -5.25
N ASP A 107 3.15 -14.34 -6.16
CA ASP A 107 4.02 -15.27 -6.90
C ASP A 107 5.10 -14.49 -7.67
N GLY A 108 6.33 -14.95 -7.57
CA GLY A 108 7.48 -14.37 -8.28
C GLY A 108 8.21 -13.23 -7.54
N VAL A 109 7.65 -12.65 -6.47
CA VAL A 109 8.27 -11.53 -5.75
C VAL A 109 9.64 -11.91 -5.19
N GLU A 110 9.77 -13.06 -4.50
CA GLU A 110 11.05 -13.51 -3.95
C GLU A 110 12.13 -13.66 -5.03
N ALA A 111 11.77 -14.27 -6.15
CA ALA A 111 12.70 -14.47 -7.26
C ALA A 111 13.17 -13.15 -7.91
N VAL A 112 12.27 -12.17 -7.99
CA VAL A 112 12.61 -10.82 -8.47
C VAL A 112 13.56 -10.12 -7.51
N LEU A 113 13.28 -10.16 -6.20
CA LEU A 113 14.16 -9.58 -5.19
C LEU A 113 15.55 -10.24 -5.22
N ASP A 114 15.63 -11.58 -5.40
CA ASP A 114 16.89 -12.29 -5.57
C ASP A 114 17.67 -11.81 -6.79
N ALA A 115 16.98 -11.59 -7.91
CA ALA A 115 17.61 -11.12 -9.14
C ALA A 115 18.12 -9.67 -9.02
N LEU A 116 17.37 -8.78 -8.36
CA LEU A 116 17.79 -7.40 -8.11
C LEU A 116 19.00 -7.33 -7.19
N ASP A 117 19.02 -8.10 -6.11
CA ASP A 117 20.17 -8.21 -5.20
C ASP A 117 21.42 -8.71 -5.95
N ALA A 118 21.29 -9.78 -6.76
CA ALA A 118 22.38 -10.32 -7.57
C ALA A 118 22.90 -9.32 -8.62
N ALA A 119 22.06 -8.41 -9.11
CA ALA A 119 22.42 -7.34 -10.02
C ALA A 119 23.05 -6.12 -9.30
N GLY A 120 22.92 -6.03 -7.98
CA GLY A 120 23.34 -4.86 -7.20
C GLY A 120 22.41 -3.65 -7.40
N THR A 121 21.14 -3.90 -7.73
CA THR A 121 20.11 -2.87 -7.91
C THR A 121 19.49 -2.54 -6.56
N ASP A 122 19.45 -1.26 -6.20
CA ASP A 122 18.82 -0.80 -4.95
C ASP A 122 17.31 -1.07 -4.97
N VAL A 123 16.78 -1.59 -3.87
CA VAL A 123 15.35 -1.89 -3.70
C VAL A 123 14.73 -0.95 -2.68
N ALA A 124 13.81 -0.10 -3.11
CA ALA A 124 13.04 0.77 -2.22
C ALA A 124 11.56 0.40 -2.19
N VAL A 125 10.92 0.58 -1.04
CA VAL A 125 9.45 0.57 -0.92
C VAL A 125 8.97 2.00 -0.70
N VAL A 126 8.13 2.50 -1.63
CA VAL A 126 7.53 3.85 -1.60
C VAL A 126 6.02 3.71 -1.50
N THR A 127 5.46 3.94 -0.33
CA THR A 127 4.11 3.49 -0.01
C THR A 127 3.27 4.50 0.77
N ASN A 128 1.95 4.49 0.51
CA ASN A 128 0.97 5.30 1.25
C ASN A 128 0.56 4.55 2.51
N LEU A 129 0.82 5.05 3.68
CA LEU A 129 0.30 4.64 4.99
C LEU A 129 1.23 5.12 6.12
N THR A 130 0.93 4.66 7.36
CA THR A 130 1.77 4.95 8.52
C THR A 130 2.99 4.02 8.58
N THR A 131 4.14 4.58 8.93
CA THR A 131 5.43 3.89 9.00
C THR A 131 5.38 2.63 9.85
N ARG A 132 4.78 2.71 11.03
CA ARG A 132 4.65 1.54 11.92
C ARG A 132 3.94 0.35 11.27
N VAL A 133 2.91 0.61 10.47
CA VAL A 133 2.15 -0.46 9.80
C VAL A 133 2.99 -1.05 8.68
N GLN A 134 3.66 -0.23 7.88
CA GLN A 134 4.47 -0.71 6.77
C GLN A 134 5.68 -1.53 7.25
N LEU A 135 6.37 -1.09 8.31
CA LEU A 135 7.41 -1.90 8.94
C LEU A 135 6.89 -3.28 9.38
N ARG A 136 5.71 -3.35 10.02
CA ARG A 136 5.11 -4.63 10.42
C ARG A 136 4.79 -5.53 9.22
N LYS A 137 4.39 -4.95 8.07
CA LYS A 137 4.13 -5.69 6.85
C LYS A 137 5.42 -6.29 6.27
N LEU A 138 6.49 -5.50 6.15
CA LEU A 138 7.78 -5.99 5.65
C LEU A 138 8.29 -7.16 6.49
N VAL A 139 8.30 -7.00 7.82
CA VAL A 139 8.69 -8.08 8.76
C VAL A 139 7.78 -9.30 8.62
N ARG A 140 6.46 -9.12 8.47
CA ARG A 140 5.51 -10.24 8.32
C ARG A 140 5.69 -10.98 6.99
N LEU A 141 6.06 -10.27 5.93
CA LEU A 141 6.36 -10.84 4.63
C LEU A 141 7.76 -11.48 4.57
N GLY A 142 8.64 -11.21 5.54
CA GLY A 142 10.01 -11.73 5.58
C GLY A 142 10.91 -11.12 4.51
N ILE A 143 10.67 -9.84 4.16
CA ILE A 143 11.46 -9.11 3.16
C ILE A 143 12.11 -7.85 3.73
N ASP A 144 12.08 -7.67 5.05
CA ASP A 144 12.63 -6.49 5.72
C ASP A 144 14.15 -6.34 5.57
N ASP A 145 14.86 -7.45 5.37
CA ASP A 145 16.31 -7.49 5.08
C ASP A 145 16.64 -7.41 3.57
N ARG A 146 15.60 -7.33 2.70
CA ARG A 146 15.73 -7.26 1.24
C ARG A 146 15.42 -5.85 0.70
N ILE A 147 15.09 -4.93 1.57
CA ILE A 147 14.70 -3.55 1.23
C ILE A 147 15.76 -2.60 1.75
N ASP A 148 16.42 -1.87 0.84
CA ASP A 148 17.44 -0.88 1.18
C ASP A 148 16.83 0.39 1.75
N LEU A 149 15.60 0.75 1.31
CA LEU A 149 14.94 1.97 1.74
C LEU A 149 13.41 1.78 1.83
N LEU A 150 12.81 2.28 2.92
CA LEU A 150 11.36 2.44 3.07
C LEU A 150 11.01 3.92 3.17
N VAL A 151 10.20 4.42 2.24
CA VAL A 151 9.60 5.77 2.30
C VAL A 151 8.11 5.66 2.48
N THR A 152 7.58 6.26 3.54
CA THR A 152 6.13 6.25 3.83
C THR A 152 5.53 7.64 3.70
N SER A 153 4.24 7.70 3.34
CA SER A 153 3.52 8.98 3.28
C SER A 153 3.40 9.67 4.65
N GLU A 154 3.53 8.94 5.76
CA GLU A 154 3.59 9.53 7.11
C GLU A 154 4.88 10.34 7.29
N GLU A 155 6.01 9.80 6.86
CA GLU A 155 7.34 10.40 6.99
C GLU A 155 7.48 11.66 6.15
N VAL A 156 7.08 11.60 4.88
CA VAL A 156 7.19 12.76 3.97
C VAL A 156 6.00 13.73 4.04
N GLY A 157 4.93 13.36 4.76
CA GLY A 157 3.75 14.19 4.98
C GLY A 157 2.77 14.28 3.82
N ARG A 158 2.99 13.54 2.73
CA ARG A 158 2.12 13.50 1.54
C ARG A 158 2.05 12.09 0.95
N GLU A 159 0.85 11.74 0.48
CA GLU A 159 0.62 10.48 -0.26
C GLU A 159 0.97 10.61 -1.74
N LYS A 160 1.35 9.51 -2.37
CA LYS A 160 1.32 9.38 -3.83
C LYS A 160 -0.11 9.71 -4.32
N PRO A 161 -0.30 10.39 -5.44
CA PRO A 161 0.67 10.72 -6.51
C PRO A 161 1.50 12.00 -6.28
N SER A 162 1.61 12.53 -5.06
CA SER A 162 2.54 13.63 -4.80
C SER A 162 3.97 13.24 -5.22
N ALA A 163 4.72 14.19 -5.74
CA ALA A 163 6.13 14.00 -6.07
C ALA A 163 7.01 13.63 -4.86
N LEU A 164 6.63 14.09 -3.66
CA LEU A 164 7.48 13.98 -2.46
C LEU A 164 7.94 12.55 -2.13
N PRO A 165 7.06 11.51 -2.09
CA PRO A 165 7.52 10.16 -1.79
C PRO A 165 8.60 9.65 -2.77
N PHE A 166 8.42 9.91 -4.06
CA PHE A 166 9.37 9.48 -5.10
C PHE A 166 10.67 10.26 -5.04
N THR A 167 10.60 11.60 -4.95
CA THR A 167 11.80 12.45 -4.90
C THR A 167 12.59 12.26 -3.61
N SER A 168 11.93 11.95 -2.49
CA SER A 168 12.63 11.58 -1.24
C SER A 168 13.38 10.26 -1.41
N ALA A 169 12.75 9.23 -1.99
CA ALA A 169 13.41 7.95 -2.24
C ALA A 169 14.63 8.12 -3.15
N LEU A 170 14.49 8.83 -4.27
CA LEU A 170 15.60 9.11 -5.18
C LEU A 170 16.76 9.85 -4.51
N ALA A 171 16.43 10.85 -3.67
CA ALA A 171 17.44 11.62 -2.97
C ALA A 171 18.20 10.79 -1.92
N GLU A 172 17.53 9.90 -1.19
CA GLU A 172 18.16 9.05 -0.19
C GLU A 172 19.02 7.94 -0.83
N LEU A 173 18.61 7.43 -2.00
CA LEU A 173 19.40 6.45 -2.76
C LEU A 173 20.52 7.09 -3.60
N ASP A 174 20.59 8.43 -3.67
CA ASP A 174 21.49 9.16 -4.57
C ASP A 174 21.33 8.76 -6.04
N ARG A 175 20.05 8.63 -6.50
CA ARG A 175 19.69 8.22 -7.85
C ARG A 175 18.94 9.33 -8.60
N ARG A 176 19.18 9.37 -9.91
CA ARG A 176 18.40 10.24 -10.82
C ARG A 176 17.14 9.51 -11.27
N PRO A 177 16.06 10.24 -11.65
CA PRO A 177 14.85 9.61 -12.16
C PRO A 177 15.09 8.63 -13.32
N SER A 178 16.01 8.94 -14.24
CA SER A 178 16.34 8.09 -15.39
C SER A 178 17.15 6.82 -15.04
N GLU A 179 17.53 6.64 -13.79
CA GLU A 179 18.26 5.48 -13.27
C GLU A 179 17.36 4.54 -12.46
N ALA A 180 16.09 4.92 -12.27
CA ALA A 180 15.18 4.19 -11.43
C ALA A 180 13.86 3.87 -12.13
N LEU A 181 13.26 2.73 -11.74
CA LEU A 181 11.96 2.25 -12.19
C LEU A 181 10.98 2.24 -11.02
N ALA A 182 9.80 2.84 -11.20
CA ALA A 182 8.71 2.70 -10.24
C ALA A 182 7.78 1.54 -10.65
N VAL A 183 7.42 0.66 -9.70
CA VAL A 183 6.54 -0.48 -9.93
C VAL A 183 5.35 -0.40 -8.97
N GLY A 184 4.14 -0.45 -9.50
CA GLY A 184 2.92 -0.39 -8.70
C GLY A 184 1.69 -0.92 -9.42
N ASP A 185 0.57 -1.02 -8.68
CA ASP A 185 -0.70 -1.53 -9.20
C ASP A 185 -1.69 -0.44 -9.63
N ASN A 186 -1.43 0.82 -9.29
CA ASN A 186 -2.40 1.89 -9.44
C ASN A 186 -1.93 2.98 -10.41
N VAL A 187 -2.69 3.15 -11.50
CA VAL A 187 -2.35 4.13 -12.56
C VAL A 187 -2.32 5.58 -12.08
N GLU A 188 -3.09 5.95 -11.05
CA GLU A 188 -3.12 7.33 -10.56
C GLU A 188 -2.02 7.59 -9.54
N THR A 189 -1.84 6.70 -8.56
CA THR A 189 -0.89 6.92 -7.48
C THR A 189 0.54 6.56 -7.85
N ASP A 190 0.73 5.45 -8.58
CA ASP A 190 2.05 4.92 -8.85
C ASP A 190 2.56 5.37 -10.21
N VAL A 191 1.80 5.08 -11.28
CA VAL A 191 2.23 5.42 -12.65
C VAL A 191 2.24 6.94 -12.86
N ALA A 192 1.12 7.63 -12.63
CA ALA A 192 1.07 9.08 -12.85
C ALA A 192 1.97 9.85 -11.86
N GLY A 193 2.14 9.32 -10.65
CA GLY A 193 3.06 9.89 -9.65
C GLY A 193 4.53 9.76 -10.09
N ALA A 194 4.95 8.60 -10.57
CA ALA A 194 6.29 8.34 -11.09
C ALA A 194 6.58 9.17 -12.36
N ASN A 195 5.66 9.13 -13.33
CA ASN A 195 5.79 9.89 -14.58
C ASN A 195 5.92 11.40 -14.34
N ALA A 196 5.23 11.93 -13.32
CA ALA A 196 5.30 13.36 -12.97
C ALA A 196 6.69 13.81 -12.48
N VAL A 197 7.54 12.90 -12.04
CA VAL A 197 8.92 13.19 -11.61
C VAL A 197 9.98 12.68 -12.59
N GLY A 198 9.55 12.09 -13.73
CA GLY A 198 10.45 11.62 -14.78
C GLY A 198 11.05 10.24 -14.52
N LEU A 199 10.46 9.44 -13.65
CA LEU A 199 10.75 8.02 -13.49
C LEU A 199 10.09 7.24 -14.61
N ASP A 200 10.73 6.19 -15.08
CA ASP A 200 10.05 5.14 -15.82
C ASP A 200 9.11 4.38 -14.90
N SER A 201 7.99 3.90 -15.43
CA SER A 201 6.94 3.26 -14.65
C SER A 201 6.53 1.90 -15.21
N ALA A 202 6.36 0.92 -14.31
CA ALA A 202 5.81 -0.38 -14.62
C ALA A 202 4.50 -0.61 -13.87
N LEU A 203 3.44 -0.96 -14.61
CA LEU A 203 2.16 -1.32 -14.04
C LEU A 203 2.06 -2.84 -13.91
N PHE A 204 1.84 -3.31 -12.69
CA PHE A 204 1.53 -4.71 -12.39
C PHE A 204 0.14 -4.78 -11.74
N VAL A 205 -0.77 -5.56 -12.33
CA VAL A 205 -2.10 -5.81 -11.77
C VAL A 205 -2.34 -7.31 -11.70
N ALA A 206 -2.24 -7.85 -10.49
CA ALA A 206 -2.26 -9.30 -10.25
C ALA A 206 -3.52 -10.01 -10.78
N ASP A 207 -4.67 -9.34 -10.78
CA ASP A 207 -5.97 -9.93 -11.18
C ASP A 207 -6.37 -9.63 -12.64
N GLY A 208 -5.46 -9.07 -13.44
CA GLY A 208 -5.64 -8.91 -14.90
C GLY A 208 -6.59 -7.81 -15.38
N ASP A 209 -7.22 -7.06 -14.48
CA ASP A 209 -8.15 -5.95 -14.80
C ASP A 209 -7.42 -4.59 -14.96
N ALA A 210 -6.23 -4.59 -15.54
CA ALA A 210 -5.53 -3.35 -15.84
C ALA A 210 -6.27 -2.54 -16.93
N PRO A 211 -6.49 -1.23 -16.74
CA PRO A 211 -7.15 -0.41 -17.74
C PRO A 211 -6.33 -0.40 -19.05
N ALA A 212 -7.02 -0.42 -20.20
CA ALA A 212 -6.39 -0.36 -21.50
C ALA A 212 -5.74 1.03 -21.73
N ASP A 213 -4.64 1.10 -22.47
CA ASP A 213 -3.93 2.36 -22.73
C ASP A 213 -4.80 3.44 -23.40
N ALA A 214 -5.80 3.01 -24.19
CA ALA A 214 -6.75 3.92 -24.82
C ALA A 214 -7.66 4.66 -23.82
N GLU A 215 -7.80 4.14 -22.60
CA GLU A 215 -8.60 4.71 -21.53
C GLU A 215 -7.79 5.63 -20.61
N LEU A 216 -6.46 5.62 -20.76
CA LEU A 216 -5.53 6.37 -19.92
C LEU A 216 -5.13 7.70 -20.54
N SER A 217 -5.03 8.73 -19.70
CA SER A 217 -4.35 9.97 -20.08
C SER A 217 -2.84 9.70 -20.27
N GLU A 218 -2.15 10.58 -20.98
CA GLU A 218 -0.71 10.46 -21.23
C GLU A 218 0.09 10.26 -19.93
N ARG A 219 -0.27 10.98 -18.86
CA ARG A 219 0.38 10.87 -17.55
C ARG A 219 0.13 9.55 -16.81
N GLN A 220 -0.91 8.82 -17.16
CA GLN A 220 -1.31 7.56 -16.56
C GLN A 220 -0.82 6.34 -17.36
N ARG A 221 -0.19 6.55 -18.52
CA ARG A 221 0.35 5.45 -19.30
C ARG A 221 1.66 4.97 -18.71
N PRO A 222 1.75 3.69 -18.37
CA PRO A 222 3.00 3.10 -17.91
C PRO A 222 3.96 2.91 -19.09
N ASP A 223 5.27 2.97 -18.82
CA ASP A 223 6.29 2.63 -19.81
C ASP A 223 6.35 1.12 -20.03
N HIS A 224 6.05 0.34 -18.96
CA HIS A 224 6.02 -1.12 -18.99
C HIS A 224 4.71 -1.65 -18.38
N ARG A 225 4.25 -2.80 -18.92
CA ARG A 225 3.17 -3.59 -18.33
C ARG A 225 3.69 -4.98 -18.01
N LEU A 226 3.40 -5.45 -16.81
CA LEU A 226 3.82 -6.74 -16.35
C LEU A 226 2.59 -7.65 -16.26
N ASP A 227 2.58 -8.73 -17.03
CA ASP A 227 1.52 -9.76 -16.97
C ASP A 227 1.75 -10.70 -15.77
N ALA A 228 3.02 -10.93 -15.43
CA ALA A 228 3.44 -11.61 -14.22
C ALA A 228 4.51 -10.78 -13.51
N PHE A 229 4.59 -10.87 -12.18
CA PHE A 229 5.60 -10.14 -11.42
C PHE A 229 7.04 -10.49 -11.85
N ALA A 230 7.24 -11.76 -12.24
CA ALA A 230 8.54 -12.25 -12.75
C ALA A 230 9.03 -11.53 -14.01
N ASP A 231 8.13 -10.95 -14.82
CA ASP A 231 8.50 -10.22 -16.05
C ASP A 231 9.36 -8.99 -15.74
N LEU A 232 9.32 -8.51 -14.48
CA LEU A 232 10.15 -7.40 -14.04
C LEU A 232 11.64 -7.67 -14.19
N THR A 233 12.09 -8.92 -14.09
CA THR A 233 13.50 -9.27 -14.29
C THR A 233 14.01 -8.95 -15.70
N GLU A 234 13.14 -9.02 -16.71
CA GLU A 234 13.48 -8.66 -18.09
C GLU A 234 13.47 -7.13 -18.31
N VAL A 235 12.62 -6.42 -17.58
CA VAL A 235 12.49 -4.96 -17.66
C VAL A 235 13.62 -4.27 -16.90
N ALA A 236 14.01 -4.79 -15.74
CA ALA A 236 15.01 -4.19 -14.86
C ALA A 236 16.47 -4.51 -15.26
N ALA A 237 16.68 -5.48 -16.15
CA ALA A 237 18.01 -5.97 -16.56
C ALA A 237 18.82 -5.01 -17.49
#